data_46491e8242682d6569c71c5d4040e3f1
#
_entry.id   46491e8242682d6569c71c5d4040e3f1
#
_cell.length_a   1.000
_cell.length_b   1.000
_cell.length_c   1.000
_cell.angle_alpha   90.00
_cell.angle_beta   90.00
_cell.angle_gamma   90.00
#
_symmetry.space_group_name_H-M   'P 1'
#
loop_
_entity.id
_entity.type
_entity.pdbx_description
1 polymer ?
#
loop_
_entity_poly.entity_id
_entity_poly.type
_entity_poly.pdbx_seq_one_letter_code
_entity_poly.pdbx_strand_id
1 'polypeptide(L)'
;MSQEPNTSQPIITDIKRIAVCGGSLGRERRSYVRGQVVDVGITDLMKADGLWDLVTGLFIGEETKITPFLDFSLAPVRKPILKLEVFDSTGKPIYTSGKIKADEDGFFSCEIRDKLPVGFHDFQVILEGLDSFRQYSKDLAHLNATENSILGKTTIVGKGKLRILPEDYNGIVTTSDIDQTYLATDIHSGKGKFTALFETPNQKQALPGMPELYRELRIALENAPLAFISASPHFFRRTMLATIAKDNIQIESLHLKYLEGTIKGVFDKVIDTIFNPLEFFQNGFKPAWSRTKKFLGASYQSLFDQMSYKLSILLYDRIYLPNQAKEILLGDNTESDYMIFTLYQLICMGKLSGDDLEEYLYKLNFLGRDAITRDAAKKIRLYSEEILRIHGPKNPVVLTIVNRTNHGPSESEMIQKVKQALPPNLYEMEFGNKQAFYGTEGAMGMAILLAKNGFLDTNQILSIIAGMIGKVLEGKLIDETFLIKQLDDLTLPKDADGIRYQLKESLQTAFDT
;
A
#
# COMPACT_ATOMS: atom_id res chain seq x y z
N MET A 1 2.77 27.18 48.14
CA MET A 1 2.14 27.56 46.88
C MET A 1 2.94 26.94 45.74
N SER A 2 2.55 25.74 45.35
CA SER A 2 3.14 25.01 44.23
C SER A 2 2.50 25.55 42.94
N GLN A 3 3.30 26.19 42.10
CA GLN A 3 2.88 26.53 40.75
C GLN A 3 2.66 25.24 39.97
N GLU A 4 1.42 24.99 39.53
CA GLU A 4 1.12 23.98 38.53
C GLU A 4 1.87 24.33 37.24
N PRO A 5 2.54 23.38 36.59
CA PRO A 5 3.17 23.62 35.31
C PRO A 5 2.09 23.87 34.26
N ASN A 6 2.14 25.04 33.66
CA ASN A 6 1.28 25.48 32.60
C ASN A 6 1.60 24.63 31.33
N THR A 7 0.91 23.49 31.19
CA THR A 7 0.98 22.64 29.99
C THR A 7 0.18 23.29 28.87
N SER A 8 0.71 24.32 28.25
CA SER A 8 0.13 24.86 27.03
C SER A 8 0.25 23.80 25.92
N GLN A 9 -0.86 23.30 25.43
CA GLN A 9 -0.90 22.49 24.21
C GLN A 9 -0.21 23.26 23.07
N PRO A 10 0.53 22.59 22.19
CA PRO A 10 1.18 23.25 21.07
C PRO A 10 0.12 23.93 20.19
N ILE A 11 0.27 25.23 20.02
CA ILE A 11 -0.68 26.04 19.25
C ILE A 11 -0.39 25.80 17.76
N ILE A 12 -1.42 25.36 17.02
CA ILE A 12 -1.34 25.25 15.55
C ILE A 12 -1.35 26.68 14.99
N THR A 13 -0.27 27.06 14.32
CA THR A 13 -0.06 28.42 13.82
C THR A 13 -0.31 28.54 12.32
N ASP A 14 -0.38 27.40 11.60
CA ASP A 14 -0.67 27.39 10.17
C ASP A 14 -1.28 26.05 9.74
N ILE A 15 -2.00 26.04 8.61
CA ILE A 15 -2.61 24.85 8.04
C ILE A 15 -2.27 24.80 6.55
N LYS A 16 -1.66 23.67 6.13
CA LYS A 16 -1.38 23.40 4.72
C LYS A 16 -2.30 22.30 4.19
N ARG A 17 -2.98 22.54 3.07
CA ARG A 17 -3.78 21.53 2.36
C ARG A 17 -2.95 20.79 1.36
N ILE A 18 -3.07 19.48 1.38
CA ILE A 18 -2.41 18.61 0.42
C ILE A 18 -3.37 17.54 -0.09
N ALA A 19 -3.24 17.18 -1.36
CA ALA A 19 -3.90 16.00 -1.92
C ALA A 19 -2.89 14.84 -1.97
N VAL A 20 -3.17 13.80 -1.20
CA VAL A 20 -2.40 12.56 -1.18
C VAL A 20 -2.96 11.63 -2.24
N CYS A 21 -2.25 11.50 -3.38
CA CYS A 21 -2.70 10.67 -4.49
C CYS A 21 -2.15 9.24 -4.34
N GLY A 22 -3.05 8.24 -4.28
CA GLY A 22 -2.72 6.84 -4.05
C GLY A 22 -2.60 6.01 -5.32
N GLY A 23 -3.38 6.30 -6.36
CA GLY A 23 -3.41 5.56 -7.61
C GLY A 23 -3.50 6.47 -8.82
N SER A 24 -2.72 6.14 -9.85
CA SER A 24 -2.67 6.89 -11.10
C SER A 24 -2.12 6.00 -12.23
N LEU A 25 -3.00 5.15 -12.76
CA LEU A 25 -2.68 4.18 -13.80
C LEU A 25 -3.90 4.04 -14.73
N GLY A 26 -3.66 3.66 -15.97
CA GLY A 26 -4.73 3.32 -16.87
C GLY A 26 -4.26 2.96 -18.26
N ARG A 27 -5.20 2.92 -19.19
CA ARG A 27 -4.99 2.73 -20.62
C ARG A 27 -5.48 3.96 -21.38
N GLU A 28 -5.14 4.05 -22.65
CA GLU A 28 -5.36 5.25 -23.49
C GLU A 28 -6.76 5.88 -23.36
N ARG A 29 -7.81 5.06 -23.30
CA ARG A 29 -9.20 5.54 -23.27
C ARG A 29 -9.87 5.40 -21.91
N ARG A 30 -9.16 4.93 -20.93
CA ARG A 30 -9.69 4.77 -19.57
C ARG A 30 -8.56 4.75 -18.55
N SER A 31 -8.45 5.82 -17.82
CA SER A 31 -7.48 5.97 -16.75
C SER A 31 -8.13 6.67 -15.55
N TYR A 32 -7.41 6.72 -14.44
CA TYR A 32 -7.91 7.38 -13.25
C TYR A 32 -6.79 8.03 -12.43
N VAL A 33 -7.18 9.05 -11.67
CA VAL A 33 -6.40 9.59 -10.55
C VAL A 33 -7.30 9.61 -9.33
N ARG A 34 -6.85 9.01 -8.23
CA ARG A 34 -7.58 8.99 -6.96
C ARG A 34 -6.70 9.40 -5.80
N GLY A 35 -7.32 10.00 -4.78
CA GLY A 35 -6.59 10.44 -3.61
C GLY A 35 -7.52 10.95 -2.52
N GLN A 36 -6.93 11.58 -1.51
CA GLN A 36 -7.62 12.24 -0.42
C GLN A 36 -7.03 13.62 -0.19
N VAL A 37 -7.87 14.62 0.06
CA VAL A 37 -7.41 15.94 0.49
C VAL A 37 -7.41 15.99 2.00
N VAL A 38 -6.26 16.40 2.55
CA VAL A 38 -6.04 16.49 4.00
C VAL A 38 -5.44 17.84 4.37
N ASP A 39 -5.76 18.31 5.58
CA ASP A 39 -5.12 19.46 6.19
C ASP A 39 -4.00 18.98 7.13
N VAL A 40 -2.83 19.57 6.97
CA VAL A 40 -1.67 19.36 7.84
C VAL A 40 -1.56 20.55 8.77
N GLY A 41 -1.73 20.32 10.07
CA GLY A 41 -1.51 21.35 11.10
C GLY A 41 -0.02 21.57 11.34
N ILE A 42 0.41 22.83 11.41
CA ILE A 42 1.79 23.23 11.69
C ILE A 42 1.81 23.90 13.06
N THR A 43 2.63 23.39 13.97
CA THR A 43 2.77 23.91 15.33
C THR A 43 3.93 24.91 15.46
N ASP A 44 3.92 25.75 16.50
CA ASP A 44 5.03 26.68 16.78
C ASP A 44 6.36 25.97 17.02
N LEU A 45 6.33 24.77 17.59
CA LEU A 45 7.52 23.93 17.76
C LEU A 45 8.15 23.57 16.40
N MET A 46 7.36 23.31 15.39
CA MET A 46 7.85 23.00 14.03
C MET A 46 8.48 24.23 13.35
N LYS A 47 8.04 25.45 13.69
CA LYS A 47 8.60 26.70 13.16
C LYS A 47 9.93 27.06 13.84
N ALA A 48 10.04 26.84 15.16
CA ALA A 48 11.20 27.24 15.95
C ALA A 48 12.48 26.46 15.60
N ASP A 49 12.35 25.21 15.16
CA ASP A 49 13.51 24.31 14.89
C ASP A 49 13.96 24.33 13.41
N GLY A 50 13.55 25.32 12.60
CA GLY A 50 13.82 25.28 11.15
C GLY A 50 13.04 24.21 10.42
N LEU A 51 12.11 23.54 11.09
CA LEU A 51 11.23 22.51 10.54
C LEU A 51 10.32 23.05 9.43
N TRP A 52 10.19 24.38 9.32
CA TRP A 52 9.44 25.02 8.24
C TRP A 52 10.08 24.79 6.87
N ASP A 53 11.41 24.87 6.81
CA ASP A 53 12.18 24.52 5.59
C ASP A 53 12.06 23.03 5.31
N LEU A 54 11.89 22.23 6.35
CA LEU A 54 11.67 20.80 6.29
C LEU A 54 10.26 20.45 5.79
N VAL A 55 9.22 21.15 6.21
CA VAL A 55 7.85 20.96 5.71
C VAL A 55 7.73 21.44 4.27
N THR A 56 8.46 22.46 3.87
CA THR A 56 8.57 22.91 2.47
C THR A 56 9.56 22.07 1.67
N GLY A 57 10.64 21.57 2.29
CA GLY A 57 11.57 20.56 1.77
C GLY A 57 11.07 19.10 1.86
N LEU A 58 9.89 18.88 2.40
CA LEU A 58 9.19 17.60 2.57
C LEU A 58 8.91 16.85 1.26
N PHE A 59 9.18 17.49 0.14
CA PHE A 59 9.26 16.87 -1.18
C PHE A 59 10.69 16.48 -1.57
N ILE A 60 11.69 16.76 -0.71
CA ILE A 60 13.12 16.50 -0.93
C ILE A 60 13.72 15.91 0.35
N GLY A 61 13.58 14.64 0.51
CA GLY A 61 14.47 13.61 1.03
C GLY A 61 15.29 13.77 2.33
N GLU A 62 15.07 14.68 3.28
CA GLU A 62 15.82 14.69 4.53
C GLU A 62 15.02 14.18 5.73
N GLU A 63 15.63 13.24 6.48
CA GLU A 63 15.02 12.55 7.62
C GLU A 63 15.13 13.36 8.91
N THR A 64 13.99 13.57 9.56
CA THR A 64 13.97 13.98 10.96
C THR A 64 13.17 13.01 11.82
N LYS A 65 13.55 12.88 13.09
CA LYS A 65 12.85 12.07 14.10
C LYS A 65 11.37 12.47 14.33
N ILE A 66 10.95 13.62 13.79
CA ILE A 66 9.60 14.20 13.95
C ILE A 66 8.70 13.85 12.75
N THR A 67 9.25 13.31 11.68
CA THR A 67 8.52 12.96 10.44
C THR A 67 7.24 12.14 10.67
N PRO A 68 7.23 11.08 11.50
CA PRO A 68 6.02 10.33 11.77
C PRO A 68 4.94 11.14 12.48
N PHE A 69 5.31 12.08 13.36
CA PHE A 69 4.36 12.94 14.07
C PHE A 69 3.62 13.91 13.16
N LEU A 70 4.25 14.39 12.08
CA LEU A 70 3.60 15.28 11.12
C LEU A 70 2.46 14.57 10.39
N ASP A 71 2.66 13.30 10.06
CA ASP A 71 1.66 12.50 9.36
C ASP A 71 0.42 12.24 10.24
N PHE A 72 0.57 12.25 11.56
CA PHE A 72 -0.55 12.12 12.52
C PHE A 72 -1.39 13.41 12.69
N SER A 73 -0.89 14.56 12.29
CA SER A 73 -1.65 15.81 12.33
C SER A 73 -2.55 16.03 11.11
N LEU A 74 -2.74 15.00 10.27
CA LEU A 74 -3.57 15.07 9.08
C LEU A 74 -5.06 14.99 9.45
N ALA A 75 -5.84 15.98 9.01
CA ALA A 75 -7.29 15.95 9.11
C ALA A 75 -7.92 15.91 7.70
N PRO A 76 -8.89 15.01 7.43
CA PRO A 76 -9.59 15.01 6.15
C PRO A 76 -10.31 16.35 5.90
N VAL A 77 -10.18 16.87 4.70
CA VAL A 77 -10.91 18.04 4.25
C VAL A 77 -12.29 17.60 3.76
N ARG A 78 -13.35 18.14 4.36
CA ARG A 78 -14.72 17.75 4.01
C ARG A 78 -15.15 18.33 2.68
N LYS A 79 -15.64 17.49 1.77
CA LYS A 79 -16.24 17.86 0.47
C LYS A 79 -15.44 18.90 -0.32
N PRO A 80 -14.12 18.75 -0.51
CA PRO A 80 -13.40 19.66 -1.36
C PRO A 80 -13.89 19.55 -2.81
N ILE A 81 -13.95 20.69 -3.49
CA ILE A 81 -14.23 20.77 -4.92
C ILE A 81 -12.88 20.91 -5.62
N LEU A 82 -12.58 19.95 -6.48
CA LEU A 82 -11.28 19.80 -7.10
C LEU A 82 -11.36 19.87 -8.62
N LYS A 83 -10.23 20.11 -9.23
CA LYS A 83 -9.98 20.00 -10.67
C LYS A 83 -8.68 19.23 -10.88
N LEU A 84 -8.64 18.37 -11.88
CA LEU A 84 -7.45 17.62 -12.30
C LEU A 84 -6.98 18.16 -13.64
N GLU A 85 -5.69 18.42 -13.75
CA GLU A 85 -5.02 18.72 -15.01
C GLU A 85 -3.90 17.72 -15.25
N VAL A 86 -3.81 17.23 -16.49
CA VAL A 86 -2.75 16.29 -16.93
C VAL A 86 -1.96 16.96 -18.03
N PHE A 87 -0.64 16.81 -17.99
CA PHE A 87 0.31 17.49 -18.87
C PHE A 87 1.12 16.50 -19.70
N ASP A 88 1.50 16.90 -20.90
CA ASP A 88 2.51 16.18 -21.68
C ASP A 88 3.93 16.49 -21.17
N SER A 89 4.92 15.86 -21.80
CA SER A 89 6.34 16.04 -21.48
C SER A 89 6.86 17.47 -21.70
N THR A 90 6.13 18.32 -22.43
CA THR A 90 6.47 19.72 -22.64
C THR A 90 5.84 20.65 -21.61
N GLY A 91 5.01 20.12 -20.71
CA GLY A 91 4.25 20.89 -19.72
C GLY A 91 2.97 21.49 -20.28
N LYS A 92 2.52 21.07 -21.46
CA LYS A 92 1.25 21.50 -22.04
C LYS A 92 0.11 20.66 -21.48
N PRO A 93 -1.01 21.26 -21.04
CA PRO A 93 -2.16 20.50 -20.58
C PRO A 93 -2.79 19.73 -21.75
N ILE A 94 -2.93 18.43 -21.57
CA ILE A 94 -3.57 17.49 -22.52
C ILE A 94 -4.94 17.02 -22.04
N TYR A 95 -5.24 17.22 -20.76
CA TYR A 95 -6.54 16.95 -20.19
C TYR A 95 -6.81 17.90 -19.04
N THR A 96 -8.06 18.33 -18.92
CA THR A 96 -8.55 19.12 -17.82
C THR A 96 -9.93 18.61 -17.43
N SER A 97 -10.10 18.18 -16.19
CA SER A 97 -11.39 17.67 -15.72
C SER A 97 -12.42 18.80 -15.53
N GLY A 98 -13.69 18.43 -15.51
CA GLY A 98 -14.72 19.22 -14.84
C GLY A 98 -14.49 19.25 -13.31
N LYS A 99 -15.47 19.82 -12.59
CA LYS A 99 -15.44 19.84 -11.12
C LYS A 99 -15.57 18.44 -10.56
N ILE A 100 -14.60 18.04 -9.75
CA ILE A 100 -14.59 16.78 -9.01
C ILE A 100 -15.07 17.09 -7.60
N LYS A 101 -16.18 16.49 -7.18
CA LYS A 101 -16.68 16.57 -5.81
C LYS A 101 -16.12 15.41 -5.02
N ALA A 102 -15.32 15.70 -4.01
CA ALA A 102 -14.88 14.71 -3.05
C ALA A 102 -15.98 14.43 -2.00
N ASP A 103 -15.86 13.33 -1.28
CA ASP A 103 -16.80 12.95 -0.24
C ASP A 103 -16.55 13.68 1.09
N GLU A 104 -17.31 13.28 2.16
CA GLU A 104 -17.20 13.85 3.50
C GLU A 104 -15.80 13.72 4.12
N ASP A 105 -15.05 12.71 3.70
CA ASP A 105 -13.70 12.42 4.19
C ASP A 105 -12.61 12.91 3.23
N GLY A 106 -12.97 13.72 2.24
CA GLY A 106 -12.04 14.32 1.29
C GLY A 106 -11.55 13.39 0.19
N PHE A 107 -12.16 12.20 0.04
CA PHE A 107 -11.81 11.26 -1.03
C PHE A 107 -12.32 11.74 -2.37
N PHE A 108 -11.45 11.64 -3.35
CA PHE A 108 -11.80 11.88 -4.73
C PHE A 108 -11.29 10.76 -5.64
N SER A 109 -12.03 10.55 -6.72
CA SER A 109 -11.62 9.74 -7.86
C SER A 109 -12.04 10.46 -9.12
N CYS A 110 -11.09 10.70 -10.00
CA CYS A 110 -11.31 11.27 -11.32
C CYS A 110 -11.06 10.19 -12.37
N GLU A 111 -12.13 9.67 -12.97
CA GLU A 111 -12.02 8.80 -14.15
C GLU A 111 -11.81 9.68 -15.39
N ILE A 112 -10.82 9.35 -16.20
CA ILE A 112 -10.49 10.01 -17.46
C ILE A 112 -10.90 9.07 -18.59
N ARG A 113 -11.89 9.48 -19.39
CA ARG A 113 -12.38 8.73 -20.54
C ARG A 113 -11.87 9.28 -21.87
N ASP A 114 -11.23 10.43 -21.82
CA ASP A 114 -10.57 11.01 -23.00
C ASP A 114 -9.34 10.18 -23.36
N LYS A 115 -9.05 10.11 -24.66
CA LYS A 115 -7.86 9.40 -25.12
C LYS A 115 -6.60 10.20 -24.73
N LEU A 116 -5.79 9.60 -23.85
CA LEU A 116 -4.47 10.11 -23.50
C LEU A 116 -3.36 9.38 -24.26
N PRO A 117 -2.25 10.04 -24.60
CA PRO A 117 -1.08 9.38 -25.17
C PRO A 117 -0.51 8.32 -24.23
N VAL A 118 0.08 7.27 -24.80
CA VAL A 118 0.81 6.25 -24.04
C VAL A 118 2.07 6.85 -23.42
N GLY A 119 2.36 6.48 -22.17
CA GLY A 119 3.56 6.93 -21.46
C GLY A 119 3.26 7.52 -20.08
N PHE A 120 4.21 8.27 -19.58
CA PHE A 120 4.09 8.97 -18.29
C PHE A 120 3.72 10.44 -18.52
N HIS A 121 2.73 10.88 -17.77
CA HIS A 121 2.21 12.24 -17.78
C HIS A 121 2.22 12.81 -16.38
N ASP A 122 2.70 14.04 -16.25
CA ASP A 122 2.55 14.77 -14.99
C ASP A 122 1.10 15.21 -14.80
N PHE A 123 0.63 15.22 -13.58
CA PHE A 123 -0.68 15.78 -13.25
C PHE A 123 -0.62 16.67 -12.02
N GLN A 124 -1.59 17.57 -11.92
CA GLN A 124 -1.83 18.36 -10.71
C GLN A 124 -3.29 18.34 -10.30
N VAL A 125 -3.51 18.34 -8.98
CA VAL A 125 -4.82 18.48 -8.34
C VAL A 125 -4.94 19.89 -7.82
N ILE A 126 -6.00 20.57 -8.22
CA ILE A 126 -6.28 21.96 -7.92
C ILE A 126 -7.51 22.02 -7.03
N LEU A 127 -7.41 22.70 -5.88
CA LEU A 127 -8.53 23.02 -5.02
C LEU A 127 -9.23 24.27 -5.54
N GLU A 128 -10.51 24.15 -5.93
CA GLU A 128 -11.34 25.27 -6.39
C GLU A 128 -12.26 25.82 -5.29
N GLY A 129 -12.60 25.02 -4.28
CA GLY A 129 -13.49 25.43 -3.20
C GLY A 129 -13.87 24.29 -2.26
N LEU A 130 -14.80 24.59 -1.36
CA LEU A 130 -15.40 23.65 -0.41
C LEU A 130 -16.92 23.70 -0.52
N ASP A 131 -17.57 22.52 -0.61
CA ASP A 131 -19.05 22.42 -0.77
C ASP A 131 -19.80 22.75 0.55
N SER A 132 -19.14 22.63 1.73
CA SER A 132 -19.76 22.88 3.05
C SER A 132 -18.92 23.77 3.95
N PHE A 133 -18.65 24.99 3.49
CA PHE A 133 -17.81 25.96 4.21
C PHE A 133 -18.30 26.30 5.62
N ARG A 134 -19.63 26.44 5.84
CA ARG A 134 -20.19 26.83 7.15
C ARG A 134 -19.90 25.87 8.29
N GLN A 135 -19.80 24.59 8.02
CA GLN A 135 -19.51 23.57 9.04
C GLN A 135 -18.02 23.51 9.32
N TYR A 136 -17.22 23.69 8.29
CA TYR A 136 -15.78 23.70 8.35
C TYR A 136 -15.24 24.92 9.14
N SER A 137 -15.87 26.10 8.99
CA SER A 137 -15.48 27.30 9.73
C SER A 137 -15.71 27.17 11.24
N LYS A 138 -16.70 26.38 11.68
CA LYS A 138 -16.91 26.10 13.12
C LYS A 138 -15.82 25.18 13.69
N ASP A 139 -15.41 24.17 12.92
CA ASP A 139 -14.35 23.25 13.30
C ASP A 139 -12.97 23.95 13.29
N LEU A 140 -12.77 24.97 12.43
CA LEU A 140 -11.55 25.77 12.34
C LEU A 140 -11.53 27.00 13.28
N ALA A 141 -12.67 27.38 13.86
CA ALA A 141 -12.71 28.49 14.82
C ALA A 141 -11.79 28.28 16.03
N HIS A 142 -11.51 27.03 16.39
CA HIS A 142 -10.53 26.68 17.39
C HIS A 142 -9.08 26.97 16.98
N LEU A 143 -8.81 27.16 15.69
CA LEU A 143 -7.47 27.34 15.12
C LEU A 143 -7.13 28.81 14.83
N ASN A 144 -8.01 29.76 15.17
CA ASN A 144 -7.85 31.20 14.86
C ASN A 144 -7.49 31.50 13.38
N ALA A 145 -7.81 30.56 12.47
CA ALA A 145 -7.56 30.75 11.05
C ALA A 145 -8.63 31.65 10.43
N THR A 146 -8.21 32.70 9.74
CA THR A 146 -9.15 33.61 9.07
C THR A 146 -9.65 33.01 7.76
N GLU A 147 -10.93 33.26 7.44
CA GLU A 147 -11.61 32.79 6.22
C GLU A 147 -10.81 33.05 4.94
N ASN A 148 -10.17 34.21 4.84
CA ASN A 148 -9.38 34.63 3.69
C ASN A 148 -8.03 33.89 3.53
N SER A 149 -7.45 33.35 4.60
CA SER A 149 -6.21 32.56 4.52
C SER A 149 -6.46 31.14 3.98
N ILE A 150 -7.68 30.64 4.11
CA ILE A 150 -8.08 29.28 3.75
C ILE A 150 -8.69 29.22 2.34
N LEU A 151 -9.42 30.25 1.91
CA LEU A 151 -10.18 30.27 0.65
C LEU A 151 -9.57 31.10 -0.48
N GLY A 152 -8.54 31.85 -0.20
CA GLY A 152 -8.06 32.87 -1.13
C GLY A 152 -7.07 32.38 -2.17
N LYS A 153 -7.44 31.64 -3.15
CA LYS A 153 -6.86 31.40 -4.49
C LYS A 153 -6.95 29.93 -4.86
N THR A 154 -7.30 29.66 -6.13
CA THR A 154 -7.10 28.36 -6.80
C THR A 154 -5.69 27.86 -6.49
N THR A 155 -5.59 26.81 -5.68
CA THR A 155 -4.30 26.36 -5.14
C THR A 155 -4.03 24.94 -5.60
N ILE A 156 -2.83 24.71 -6.13
CA ILE A 156 -2.36 23.35 -6.40
C ILE A 156 -2.14 22.67 -5.05
N VAL A 157 -2.92 21.64 -4.77
CA VAL A 157 -2.85 20.87 -3.52
C VAL A 157 -2.15 19.53 -3.70
N GLY A 158 -1.98 19.03 -4.94
CA GLY A 158 -1.29 17.78 -5.21
C GLY A 158 -0.67 17.72 -6.60
N LYS A 159 0.37 16.89 -6.72
CA LYS A 159 1.04 16.57 -7.99
C LYS A 159 1.40 15.10 -8.00
N GLY A 160 1.54 14.53 -9.20
CA GLY A 160 1.97 13.15 -9.37
C GLY A 160 2.20 12.80 -10.82
N LYS A 161 2.43 11.52 -11.06
CA LYS A 161 2.61 10.96 -12.41
C LYS A 161 1.50 9.96 -12.70
N LEU A 162 0.90 10.06 -13.87
CA LEU A 162 -0.09 9.13 -14.41
C LEU A 162 0.59 8.32 -15.52
N ARG A 163 0.54 7.00 -15.39
CA ARG A 163 1.04 6.10 -16.45
C ARG A 163 -0.12 5.59 -17.30
N ILE A 164 0.00 5.80 -18.60
CA ILE A 164 -0.95 5.32 -19.63
C ILE A 164 -0.32 4.17 -20.39
N LEU A 165 -0.98 3.00 -20.33
CA LEU A 165 -0.62 1.81 -21.08
C LEU A 165 -1.33 1.81 -22.45
N PRO A 166 -0.74 1.18 -23.50
CA PRO A 166 -1.45 0.95 -24.75
C PRO A 166 -2.67 0.05 -24.55
N GLU A 167 -3.71 0.22 -25.35
CA GLU A 167 -4.94 -0.60 -25.25
C GLU A 167 -4.67 -2.10 -25.48
N ASP A 168 -3.67 -2.42 -26.31
CA ASP A 168 -3.24 -3.78 -26.64
C ASP A 168 -2.08 -4.30 -25.76
N TYR A 169 -1.76 -3.59 -24.66
CA TYR A 169 -0.72 -4.04 -23.74
C TYR A 169 -1.03 -5.43 -23.21
N ASN A 170 -0.14 -6.38 -23.50
CA ASN A 170 -0.21 -7.79 -23.10
C ASN A 170 0.89 -8.20 -22.11
N GLY A 171 1.66 -7.22 -21.64
CA GLY A 171 2.72 -7.40 -20.66
C GLY A 171 2.19 -7.66 -19.25
N ILE A 172 3.11 -7.67 -18.29
CA ILE A 172 2.83 -7.93 -16.88
C ILE A 172 2.56 -6.61 -16.13
N VAL A 173 1.64 -6.67 -15.18
CA VAL A 173 1.48 -5.69 -14.10
C VAL A 173 1.73 -6.42 -12.79
N THR A 174 2.63 -5.91 -11.96
CA THR A 174 2.92 -6.52 -10.66
C THR A 174 2.20 -5.74 -9.56
N THR A 175 1.47 -6.45 -8.72
CA THR A 175 0.88 -5.87 -7.51
C THR A 175 1.40 -6.63 -6.30
N SER A 176 1.92 -5.88 -5.33
CA SER A 176 2.53 -6.45 -4.13
C SER A 176 1.94 -5.86 -2.87
N ASP A 177 1.75 -6.69 -1.86
CA ASP A 177 1.64 -6.24 -0.48
C ASP A 177 2.96 -5.65 0.02
N ILE A 178 2.91 -4.95 1.15
CA ILE A 178 4.08 -4.29 1.76
C ILE A 178 4.53 -5.02 3.02
N ASP A 179 3.62 -5.17 3.99
CA ASP A 179 3.96 -5.67 5.32
C ASP A 179 4.28 -7.17 5.25
N GLN A 180 5.43 -7.60 5.78
CA GLN A 180 5.93 -8.99 5.68
C GLN A 180 6.14 -9.51 4.24
N THR A 181 5.91 -8.68 3.23
CA THR A 181 6.20 -9.01 1.82
C THR A 181 7.40 -8.22 1.31
N TYR A 182 7.38 -6.88 1.46
CA TYR A 182 8.49 -6.00 1.13
C TYR A 182 9.24 -5.53 2.38
N LEU A 183 8.50 -5.10 3.42
CA LEU A 183 9.06 -4.60 4.68
C LEU A 183 8.99 -5.66 5.77
N ALA A 184 10.07 -5.75 6.56
CA ALA A 184 10.08 -6.47 7.82
C ALA A 184 9.29 -5.65 8.86
N THR A 185 8.05 -6.04 9.14
CA THR A 185 7.20 -5.34 10.10
C THR A 185 6.85 -6.30 11.25
N ASP A 186 7.23 -5.97 12.49
CA ASP A 186 6.80 -6.75 13.67
C ASP A 186 5.35 -6.39 14.03
N ILE A 187 4.39 -7.03 13.35
CA ILE A 187 2.96 -6.79 13.54
C ILE A 187 2.38 -7.69 14.65
N HIS A 188 3.12 -8.71 15.09
CA HIS A 188 2.59 -9.74 15.99
C HIS A 188 2.66 -9.35 17.46
N SER A 189 3.61 -8.53 17.87
CA SER A 189 3.64 -7.98 19.21
C SER A 189 2.87 -6.67 19.26
N GLY A 190 2.04 -6.48 20.32
CA GLY A 190 1.38 -5.19 20.52
C GLY A 190 2.38 -4.03 20.68
N LYS A 191 3.63 -4.33 21.07
CA LYS A 191 4.75 -3.39 21.08
C LYS A 191 5.26 -3.11 19.66
N GLY A 192 5.38 -4.14 18.81
CA GLY A 192 5.87 -4.01 17.44
C GLY A 192 4.94 -3.14 16.59
N LYS A 193 3.62 -3.34 16.70
CA LYS A 193 2.63 -2.47 16.01
C LYS A 193 2.76 -1.00 16.40
N PHE A 194 3.02 -0.73 17.67
CA PHE A 194 3.20 0.64 18.16
C PHE A 194 4.57 1.20 17.75
N THR A 195 5.63 0.39 17.80
CA THR A 195 6.97 0.80 17.36
C THR A 195 6.97 1.13 15.87
N ALA A 196 6.29 0.33 15.05
CA ALA A 196 6.14 0.56 13.61
C ALA A 196 5.50 1.92 13.27
N LEU A 197 4.66 2.48 14.17
CA LEU A 197 4.07 3.82 14.04
C LEU A 197 5.12 4.95 14.12
N PHE A 198 6.23 4.71 14.81
CA PHE A 198 7.27 5.71 15.08
C PHE A 198 8.59 5.45 14.33
N GLU A 199 8.65 4.40 13.52
CA GLU A 199 9.82 4.11 12.71
C GLU A 199 9.98 5.14 11.61
N THR A 200 11.17 5.75 11.57
CA THR A 200 11.59 6.61 10.45
C THR A 200 11.86 5.75 9.20
N PRO A 201 11.94 6.33 7.99
CA PRO A 201 12.33 5.60 6.78
C PRO A 201 13.66 4.84 6.91
N ASN A 202 14.60 5.35 7.72
CA ASN A 202 15.88 4.64 7.98
C ASN A 202 15.73 3.46 8.93
N GLN A 203 14.73 3.47 9.79
CA GLN A 203 14.43 2.37 10.70
C GLN A 203 13.57 1.29 10.03
N LYS A 204 12.75 1.66 9.05
CA LYS A 204 12.02 0.68 8.23
C LYS A 204 13.00 -0.04 7.30
N GLN A 205 13.08 -1.34 7.47
CA GLN A 205 13.98 -2.17 6.69
C GLN A 205 13.17 -3.05 5.73
N ALA A 206 13.59 -3.04 4.47
CA ALA A 206 13.10 -4.03 3.53
C ALA A 206 13.59 -5.42 3.91
N LEU A 207 12.79 -6.43 3.66
CA LEU A 207 13.23 -7.82 3.75
C LEU A 207 14.44 -8.04 2.83
N PRO A 208 15.44 -8.81 3.28
CA PRO A 208 16.68 -9.00 2.52
C PRO A 208 16.41 -9.52 1.10
N GLY A 209 17.02 -8.85 0.11
CA GLY A 209 16.86 -9.19 -1.32
C GLY A 209 15.58 -8.71 -1.98
N MET A 210 14.59 -8.23 -1.22
CA MET A 210 13.33 -7.75 -1.83
C MET A 210 13.50 -6.50 -2.70
N PRO A 211 14.29 -5.50 -2.32
CA PRO A 211 14.56 -4.37 -3.21
C PRO A 211 15.16 -4.80 -4.56
N GLU A 212 16.11 -5.72 -4.51
CA GLU A 212 16.74 -6.31 -5.70
C GLU A 212 15.69 -7.06 -6.53
N LEU A 213 14.86 -7.89 -5.88
CA LEU A 213 13.80 -8.64 -6.55
C LEU A 213 12.87 -7.73 -7.37
N TYR A 214 12.39 -6.63 -6.78
CA TYR A 214 11.51 -5.69 -7.50
C TYR A 214 12.22 -4.99 -8.64
N ARG A 215 13.49 -4.60 -8.46
CA ARG A 215 14.28 -3.96 -9.53
C ARG A 215 14.54 -4.93 -10.69
N GLU A 216 15.02 -6.15 -10.38
CA GLU A 216 15.32 -7.17 -11.39
C GLU A 216 14.05 -7.61 -12.12
N LEU A 217 12.95 -7.83 -11.39
CA LEU A 217 11.66 -8.17 -12.00
C LEU A 217 11.19 -7.06 -12.95
N ARG A 218 11.32 -5.80 -12.53
CA ARG A 218 10.93 -4.67 -13.35
C ARG A 218 11.79 -4.53 -14.60
N ILE A 219 13.09 -4.76 -14.50
CA ILE A 219 14.02 -4.77 -15.65
C ILE A 219 13.66 -5.90 -16.60
N ALA A 220 13.52 -7.13 -16.11
CA ALA A 220 13.15 -8.31 -16.88
C ALA A 220 11.83 -8.16 -17.63
N LEU A 221 10.90 -7.42 -17.07
CA LEU A 221 9.57 -7.17 -17.63
C LEU A 221 9.46 -5.81 -18.35
N GLU A 222 10.57 -5.29 -18.89
CA GLU A 222 10.62 -4.06 -19.71
C GLU A 222 9.97 -2.84 -19.01
N ASN A 223 10.30 -2.62 -17.75
CA ASN A 223 9.72 -1.59 -16.90
C ASN A 223 8.20 -1.76 -16.68
N ALA A 224 7.75 -2.99 -16.49
CA ALA A 224 6.36 -3.29 -16.17
C ALA A 224 5.83 -2.44 -14.99
N PRO A 225 4.54 -2.07 -14.98
CA PRO A 225 3.95 -1.37 -13.85
C PRO A 225 4.07 -2.16 -12.56
N LEU A 226 4.42 -1.45 -11.48
CA LEU A 226 4.47 -1.98 -10.11
C LEU A 226 3.56 -1.14 -9.21
N ALA A 227 2.61 -1.81 -8.58
CA ALA A 227 1.74 -1.22 -7.57
C ALA A 227 1.97 -1.88 -6.21
N PHE A 228 1.95 -1.08 -5.15
CA PHE A 228 1.89 -1.59 -3.79
C PHE A 228 0.50 -1.38 -3.18
N ILE A 229 0.00 -2.38 -2.47
CA ILE A 229 -1.26 -2.33 -1.71
C ILE A 229 -0.96 -2.75 -0.28
N SER A 230 -1.28 -1.90 0.70
CA SER A 230 -1.20 -2.25 2.12
C SER A 230 -2.45 -1.81 2.86
N ALA A 231 -2.89 -2.61 3.82
CA ALA A 231 -3.95 -2.22 4.74
C ALA A 231 -3.49 -1.23 5.81
N SER A 232 -2.21 -0.90 5.82
CA SER A 232 -1.65 0.15 6.68
C SER A 232 -2.29 1.50 6.38
N PRO A 233 -2.56 2.31 7.41
CA PRO A 233 -3.16 3.63 7.25
C PRO A 233 -2.34 4.57 6.36
N HIS A 234 -3.03 5.47 5.66
CA HIS A 234 -2.42 6.36 4.67
C HIS A 234 -1.40 7.37 5.26
N PHE A 235 -1.43 7.63 6.55
CA PHE A 235 -0.43 8.47 7.19
C PHE A 235 0.99 7.88 7.18
N PHE A 236 1.15 6.57 6.90
CA PHE A 236 2.46 5.95 6.65
C PHE A 236 2.98 6.19 5.24
N ARG A 237 2.17 6.77 4.36
CA ARG A 237 2.50 6.91 2.93
C ARG A 237 3.86 7.53 2.70
N ARG A 238 4.15 8.60 3.41
CA ARG A 238 5.40 9.34 3.25
C ARG A 238 6.61 8.47 3.64
N THR A 239 6.55 7.85 4.81
CA THR A 239 7.61 6.96 5.27
C THR A 239 7.81 5.78 4.30
N MET A 240 6.71 5.19 3.82
CA MET A 240 6.78 4.10 2.83
C MET A 240 7.35 4.56 1.50
N LEU A 241 6.93 5.71 0.97
CA LEU A 241 7.49 6.27 -0.26
C LEU A 241 8.98 6.59 -0.13
N ALA A 242 9.40 7.14 1.01
CA ALA A 242 10.81 7.43 1.27
C ALA A 242 11.64 6.14 1.34
N THR A 243 11.13 5.08 1.99
CA THR A 243 11.79 3.77 2.03
C THR A 243 11.89 3.15 0.62
N ILE A 244 10.81 3.16 -0.15
CA ILE A 244 10.77 2.66 -1.52
C ILE A 244 11.74 3.43 -2.42
N ALA A 245 11.79 4.76 -2.28
CA ALA A 245 12.73 5.61 -3.04
C ALA A 245 14.19 5.37 -2.64
N LYS A 246 14.48 5.20 -1.36
CA LYS A 246 15.82 4.84 -0.84
C LYS A 246 16.32 3.52 -1.45
N ASP A 247 15.42 2.56 -1.62
CA ASP A 247 15.71 1.27 -2.24
C ASP A 247 15.74 1.34 -3.78
N ASN A 248 15.61 2.54 -4.37
CA ASN A 248 15.58 2.78 -5.83
C ASN A 248 14.51 1.97 -6.57
N ILE A 249 13.37 1.74 -5.92
CA ILE A 249 12.23 1.07 -6.53
C ILE A 249 11.30 2.12 -7.12
N GLN A 250 11.05 2.05 -8.42
CA GLN A 250 10.07 2.89 -9.11
C GLN A 250 8.70 2.21 -9.06
N ILE A 251 7.68 2.94 -8.64
CA ILE A 251 6.29 2.46 -8.55
C ILE A 251 5.34 3.39 -9.28
N GLU A 252 4.22 2.86 -9.75
CA GLU A 252 3.12 3.61 -10.34
C GLU A 252 2.03 3.93 -9.32
N SER A 253 1.80 3.04 -8.36
CA SER A 253 0.75 3.24 -7.35
C SER A 253 1.20 2.75 -5.97
N LEU A 254 0.76 3.47 -4.94
CA LEU A 254 0.85 3.05 -3.55
C LEU A 254 -0.54 3.24 -2.92
N HIS A 255 -1.25 2.15 -2.75
CA HIS A 255 -2.57 2.13 -2.14
C HIS A 255 -2.45 1.82 -0.66
N LEU A 256 -2.76 2.79 0.17
CA LEU A 256 -2.84 2.65 1.63
C LEU A 256 -4.28 2.86 2.06
N LYS A 257 -4.67 2.18 3.14
CA LYS A 257 -6.02 2.29 3.66
C LYS A 257 -6.29 3.69 4.16
N TYR A 258 -7.35 4.25 3.67
CA TYR A 258 -7.84 5.54 4.11
C TYR A 258 -8.64 5.39 5.39
N LEU A 259 -8.54 6.38 6.26
CA LEU A 259 -9.23 6.39 7.54
C LEU A 259 -10.58 7.13 7.36
N GLU A 260 -11.69 6.39 7.44
CA GLU A 260 -13.02 6.97 7.44
C GLU A 260 -13.31 7.69 8.77
N GLY A 261 -14.15 8.74 8.74
CA GLY A 261 -14.37 9.77 9.79
C GLY A 261 -14.61 9.36 11.25
N THR A 262 -14.70 8.06 11.56
CA THR A 262 -14.77 7.55 12.94
C THR A 262 -13.47 7.77 13.73
N ILE A 263 -12.40 8.18 13.05
CA ILE A 263 -11.04 8.22 13.58
C ILE A 263 -10.68 9.57 14.19
N LYS A 264 -11.45 10.63 13.95
CA LYS A 264 -11.21 11.93 14.63
C LYS A 264 -11.16 11.74 16.15
N GLY A 265 -12.06 10.95 16.72
CA GLY A 265 -12.08 10.67 18.16
C GLY A 265 -10.93 9.77 18.65
N VAL A 266 -10.36 8.93 17.77
CA VAL A 266 -9.16 8.12 18.08
C VAL A 266 -7.92 8.99 17.94
N PHE A 267 -7.84 9.83 16.92
CA PHE A 267 -6.73 10.75 16.70
C PHE A 267 -6.61 11.79 17.80
N ASP A 268 -7.70 12.46 18.15
CA ASP A 268 -7.69 13.49 19.21
C ASP A 268 -7.15 12.90 20.52
N LYS A 269 -7.50 11.66 20.86
CA LYS A 269 -7.01 10.98 22.08
C LYS A 269 -5.61 10.41 21.96
N VAL A 270 -5.19 9.96 20.77
CA VAL A 270 -3.80 9.52 20.53
C VAL A 270 -2.89 10.74 20.58
N ILE A 271 -3.31 11.86 19.98
CA ILE A 271 -2.61 13.14 20.04
C ILE A 271 -2.55 13.64 21.50
N ASP A 272 -3.65 13.65 22.24
CA ASP A 272 -3.65 14.04 23.66
C ASP A 272 -2.74 13.15 24.52
N THR A 273 -2.64 11.85 24.19
CA THR A 273 -1.76 10.90 24.90
C THR A 273 -0.29 11.07 24.50
N ILE A 274 -0.02 11.42 23.25
CA ILE A 274 1.35 11.59 22.70
C ILE A 274 1.89 12.99 22.98
N PHE A 275 1.04 14.03 22.89
CA PHE A 275 1.44 15.42 23.16
C PHE A 275 1.39 15.81 24.63
N ASN A 276 1.21 14.84 25.55
CA ASN A 276 1.60 15.04 26.95
C ASN A 276 3.00 14.44 27.18
N PRO A 277 4.07 15.09 26.67
CA PRO A 277 5.43 14.53 26.72
C PRO A 277 5.92 14.38 28.15
N LEU A 278 5.43 15.20 29.09
CA LEU A 278 5.78 15.12 30.51
C LEU A 278 5.26 13.83 31.16
N GLU A 279 4.05 13.40 30.82
CA GLU A 279 3.49 12.13 31.33
C GLU A 279 4.19 10.92 30.69
N PHE A 280 4.59 11.03 29.43
CA PHE A 280 5.35 10.01 28.71
C PHE A 280 6.76 9.83 29.27
N PHE A 281 7.47 10.94 29.53
CA PHE A 281 8.83 10.90 30.08
C PHE A 281 8.90 10.60 31.57
N GLN A 282 7.89 11.00 32.37
CA GLN A 282 7.87 10.79 33.83
C GLN A 282 7.33 9.42 34.25
N ASN A 283 6.30 8.89 33.57
CA ASN A 283 5.58 7.68 33.99
C ASN A 283 5.89 6.44 33.15
N GLY A 284 6.70 6.58 32.12
CA GLY A 284 7.07 5.49 31.24
C GLY A 284 5.91 4.97 30.36
N PHE A 285 6.26 4.05 29.51
CA PHE A 285 5.41 3.50 28.43
C PHE A 285 4.17 2.73 28.88
N LYS A 286 4.20 2.10 30.06
CA LYS A 286 3.17 1.15 30.52
C LYS A 286 1.76 1.73 30.78
N PRO A 287 1.60 2.90 31.47
CA PRO A 287 0.27 3.45 31.75
C PRO A 287 -0.42 4.02 30.51
N ALA A 288 0.33 4.71 29.64
CA ALA A 288 -0.20 5.23 28.38
C ALA A 288 -0.66 4.08 27.46
N TRP A 289 0.12 3.01 27.38
CA TRP A 289 -0.18 1.82 26.60
C TRP A 289 -1.46 1.09 27.05
N SER A 290 -1.69 0.91 28.35
CA SER A 290 -2.87 0.20 28.85
C SER A 290 -4.18 0.95 28.55
N ARG A 291 -4.16 2.29 28.59
CA ARG A 291 -5.30 3.15 28.23
C ARG A 291 -5.54 3.14 26.72
N THR A 292 -4.47 3.28 25.93
CA THR A 292 -4.54 3.22 24.46
C THR A 292 -5.03 1.86 23.97
N LYS A 293 -4.58 0.75 24.57
CA LYS A 293 -5.02 -0.62 24.24
C LYS A 293 -6.51 -0.83 24.51
N LYS A 294 -7.04 -0.33 25.61
CA LYS A 294 -8.48 -0.45 25.96
C LYS A 294 -9.37 0.37 25.03
N PHE A 295 -8.86 1.49 24.53
CA PHE A 295 -9.58 2.38 23.61
C PHE A 295 -9.49 1.90 22.16
N LEU A 296 -8.31 1.44 21.72
CA LEU A 296 -8.09 0.91 20.38
C LEU A 296 -8.79 -0.43 20.14
N GLY A 297 -9.20 -1.17 21.19
CA GLY A 297 -9.67 -2.55 21.08
C GLY A 297 -10.83 -2.78 20.11
N ALA A 298 -11.84 -1.91 20.09
CA ALA A 298 -12.99 -2.04 19.18
C ALA A 298 -12.77 -1.30 17.84
N SER A 299 -12.16 -0.10 17.88
CA SER A 299 -11.85 0.70 16.68
C SER A 299 -10.65 0.14 15.92
N TYR A 300 -9.80 -0.63 16.58
CA TYR A 300 -8.62 -1.27 16.03
C TYR A 300 -8.99 -2.40 15.05
N GLN A 301 -10.09 -3.12 15.29
CA GLN A 301 -10.57 -4.16 14.38
C GLN A 301 -11.03 -3.59 13.04
N SER A 302 -11.70 -2.44 13.03
CA SER A 302 -12.13 -1.80 11.77
C SER A 302 -10.97 -1.19 10.96
N LEU A 303 -9.87 -0.81 11.63
CA LEU A 303 -8.64 -0.36 10.98
C LEU A 303 -7.96 -1.48 10.18
N PHE A 304 -8.18 -2.73 10.56
CA PHE A 304 -7.53 -3.91 10.00
C PHE A 304 -8.47 -4.80 9.17
N ASP A 305 -9.63 -4.29 8.72
CA ASP A 305 -10.38 -4.94 7.64
C ASP A 305 -9.57 -4.84 6.34
N GLN A 306 -8.71 -5.84 6.16
CA GLN A 306 -7.78 -5.90 5.05
C GLN A 306 -8.43 -6.48 3.81
N MET A 307 -9.32 -7.46 4.02
CA MET A 307 -9.90 -8.24 2.93
C MET A 307 -10.74 -7.39 2.01
N SER A 308 -11.71 -6.65 2.54
CA SER A 308 -12.56 -5.80 1.70
C SER A 308 -11.78 -4.69 1.02
N TYR A 309 -10.80 -4.11 1.74
CA TYR A 309 -9.97 -3.04 1.20
C TYR A 309 -9.08 -3.53 0.05
N LYS A 310 -8.20 -4.52 0.29
CA LYS A 310 -7.26 -5.02 -0.72
C LYS A 310 -8.01 -5.58 -1.94
N LEU A 311 -9.08 -6.37 -1.72
CA LEU A 311 -9.89 -6.92 -2.81
C LEU A 311 -10.56 -5.82 -3.64
N SER A 312 -11.12 -4.79 -3.00
CA SER A 312 -11.72 -3.65 -3.70
C SER A 312 -10.70 -2.90 -4.56
N ILE A 313 -9.46 -2.72 -4.08
CA ILE A 313 -8.40 -2.04 -4.84
C ILE A 313 -7.97 -2.86 -6.05
N LEU A 314 -7.72 -4.16 -5.88
CA LEU A 314 -7.36 -5.05 -6.98
C LEU A 314 -8.41 -5.03 -8.10
N LEU A 315 -9.68 -5.16 -7.73
CA LEU A 315 -10.79 -5.10 -8.69
C LEU A 315 -10.92 -3.72 -9.33
N TYR A 316 -10.76 -2.65 -8.55
CA TYR A 316 -10.82 -1.30 -9.08
C TYR A 316 -9.70 -1.06 -10.11
N ASP A 317 -8.47 -1.40 -9.79
CA ASP A 317 -7.33 -1.24 -10.71
C ASP A 317 -7.53 -2.06 -11.98
N ARG A 318 -8.05 -3.29 -11.87
CA ARG A 318 -8.33 -4.15 -13.03
C ARG A 318 -9.27 -3.49 -14.05
N ILE A 319 -10.25 -2.70 -13.61
CA ILE A 319 -11.17 -1.98 -14.50
C ILE A 319 -10.41 -1.08 -15.49
N TYR A 320 -9.27 -0.51 -15.05
CA TYR A 320 -8.49 0.46 -15.83
C TYR A 320 -7.33 -0.18 -16.58
N LEU A 321 -6.95 -1.40 -16.25
CA LEU A 321 -5.90 -2.10 -16.98
C LEU A 321 -6.37 -2.55 -18.37
N PRO A 322 -5.45 -2.68 -19.35
CA PRO A 322 -5.75 -3.25 -20.66
C PRO A 322 -6.29 -4.67 -20.56
N ASN A 323 -7.14 -5.04 -21.51
CA ASN A 323 -7.80 -6.34 -21.48
C ASN A 323 -6.83 -7.53 -21.47
N GLN A 324 -5.71 -7.43 -22.20
CA GLN A 324 -4.72 -8.50 -22.33
C GLN A 324 -3.60 -8.43 -21.27
N ALA A 325 -3.58 -7.40 -20.45
CA ALA A 325 -2.62 -7.28 -19.35
C ALA A 325 -2.72 -8.49 -18.42
N LYS A 326 -1.56 -9.07 -18.12
CA LYS A 326 -1.40 -10.20 -17.19
C LYS A 326 -0.90 -9.67 -15.85
N GLU A 327 -1.15 -10.42 -14.78
CA GLU A 327 -0.84 -9.94 -13.44
C GLU A 327 0.01 -10.94 -12.65
N ILE A 328 0.99 -10.40 -11.91
CA ILE A 328 1.73 -11.11 -10.86
C ILE A 328 1.32 -10.49 -9.53
N LEU A 329 0.92 -11.35 -8.58
CA LEU A 329 0.51 -10.93 -7.24
C LEU A 329 1.50 -11.46 -6.20
N LEU A 330 2.00 -10.57 -5.33
CA LEU A 330 2.94 -10.89 -4.26
C LEU A 330 2.32 -10.49 -2.92
N GLY A 331 2.33 -11.40 -1.94
CA GLY A 331 1.76 -11.17 -0.61
C GLY A 331 2.45 -12.02 0.45
N ASP A 332 1.89 -12.09 1.65
CA ASP A 332 2.42 -12.85 2.78
C ASP A 332 1.40 -13.85 3.37
N ASN A 333 1.91 -14.71 4.28
CA ASN A 333 1.09 -15.73 4.94
C ASN A 333 0.58 -15.33 6.33
N THR A 334 0.90 -14.12 6.81
CA THR A 334 0.48 -13.67 8.15
C THR A 334 -0.87 -12.97 8.13
N GLU A 335 -1.25 -12.48 6.96
CA GLU A 335 -2.50 -11.80 6.67
C GLU A 335 -3.43 -12.66 5.79
N SER A 336 -4.40 -12.03 5.17
CA SER A 336 -5.42 -12.71 4.34
C SER A 336 -5.07 -12.75 2.85
N ASP A 337 -3.84 -12.42 2.44
CA ASP A 337 -3.47 -12.20 1.04
C ASP A 337 -3.75 -13.41 0.15
N TYR A 338 -3.41 -14.60 0.61
CA TYR A 338 -3.67 -15.83 -0.15
C TYR A 338 -5.17 -16.08 -0.40
N MET A 339 -6.04 -15.65 0.52
CA MET A 339 -7.50 -15.69 0.33
C MET A 339 -7.97 -14.57 -0.60
N ILE A 340 -7.46 -13.35 -0.40
CA ILE A 340 -7.79 -12.17 -1.23
C ILE A 340 -7.44 -12.43 -2.69
N PHE A 341 -6.23 -12.93 -2.96
CA PHE A 341 -5.77 -13.21 -4.31
C PHE A 341 -6.53 -14.37 -4.97
N THR A 342 -6.93 -15.37 -4.18
CA THR A 342 -7.80 -16.45 -4.67
C THR A 342 -9.18 -15.92 -5.04
N LEU A 343 -9.81 -15.11 -4.18
CA LEU A 343 -11.09 -14.47 -4.46
C LEU A 343 -11.03 -13.57 -5.69
N TYR A 344 -9.97 -12.76 -5.81
CA TYR A 344 -9.75 -11.91 -6.96
C TYR A 344 -9.77 -12.71 -8.27
N GLN A 345 -9.03 -13.82 -8.33
CA GLN A 345 -9.02 -14.72 -9.49
C GLN A 345 -10.41 -15.27 -9.80
N LEU A 346 -11.10 -15.82 -8.80
CA LEU A 346 -12.45 -16.40 -8.96
C LEU A 346 -13.48 -15.36 -9.45
N ILE A 347 -13.40 -14.13 -8.94
CA ILE A 347 -14.24 -13.02 -9.35
C ILE A 347 -13.94 -12.62 -10.80
N CYS A 348 -12.68 -12.47 -11.18
CA CYS A 348 -12.29 -12.16 -12.57
C CYS A 348 -12.70 -13.26 -13.55
N MET A 349 -12.71 -14.52 -13.14
CA MET A 349 -13.21 -15.65 -13.92
C MET A 349 -14.75 -15.72 -13.97
N GLY A 350 -15.47 -14.88 -13.24
CA GLY A 350 -16.93 -14.91 -13.16
C GLY A 350 -17.50 -16.11 -12.38
N LYS A 351 -16.65 -16.80 -11.57
CA LYS A 351 -17.06 -17.96 -10.78
C LYS A 351 -17.74 -17.58 -9.47
N LEU A 352 -17.50 -16.35 -9.04
CA LEU A 352 -18.20 -15.65 -7.97
C LEU A 352 -18.64 -14.29 -8.54
N SER A 353 -19.94 -14.07 -8.70
CA SER A 353 -20.47 -12.84 -9.33
C SER A 353 -21.90 -12.54 -8.88
N GLY A 354 -22.40 -11.36 -9.20
CA GLY A 354 -23.78 -10.95 -8.91
C GLY A 354 -24.13 -10.94 -7.43
N ASP A 355 -25.40 -11.17 -7.12
CA ASP A 355 -25.93 -11.16 -5.75
C ASP A 355 -25.36 -12.31 -4.91
N ASP A 356 -25.02 -13.44 -5.52
CA ASP A 356 -24.36 -14.56 -4.82
C ASP A 356 -22.98 -14.16 -4.29
N LEU A 357 -22.21 -13.37 -5.05
CA LEU A 357 -20.94 -12.81 -4.59
C LEU A 357 -21.14 -11.88 -3.39
N GLU A 358 -22.13 -10.96 -3.48
CA GLU A 358 -22.41 -10.01 -2.38
C GLU A 358 -22.79 -10.75 -1.09
N GLU A 359 -23.68 -11.73 -1.18
CA GLU A 359 -24.14 -12.50 -0.03
C GLU A 359 -23.03 -13.40 0.54
N TYR A 360 -22.22 -14.01 -0.33
CA TYR A 360 -21.06 -14.81 0.07
C TYR A 360 -20.06 -13.96 0.86
N LEU A 361 -19.66 -12.79 0.34
CA LEU A 361 -18.71 -11.90 0.97
C LEU A 361 -19.22 -11.38 2.32
N TYR A 362 -20.51 -11.02 2.40
CA TYR A 362 -21.12 -10.56 3.65
C TYR A 362 -21.11 -11.64 4.74
N LYS A 363 -21.25 -12.91 4.36
CA LYS A 363 -21.20 -14.04 5.30
C LYS A 363 -19.78 -14.52 5.59
N LEU A 364 -18.80 -14.11 4.78
CA LEU A 364 -17.43 -14.55 4.92
C LEU A 364 -16.81 -13.96 6.19
N ASN A 365 -16.33 -14.86 7.06
CA ASN A 365 -15.56 -14.52 8.24
C ASN A 365 -14.25 -15.29 8.20
N PHE A 366 -13.25 -14.74 7.52
CA PHE A 366 -11.95 -15.38 7.36
C PHE A 366 -11.02 -15.00 8.51
N LEU A 367 -10.38 -15.99 9.14
CA LEU A 367 -9.49 -15.83 10.29
C LEU A 367 -10.14 -15.17 11.54
N GLY A 368 -11.48 -15.07 11.58
CA GLY A 368 -12.20 -14.45 12.70
C GLY A 368 -11.98 -12.93 12.86
N ARG A 369 -11.44 -12.26 11.83
CA ARG A 369 -11.06 -10.85 11.87
C ARG A 369 -11.68 -10.01 10.76
N ASP A 370 -11.99 -10.62 9.63
CA ASP A 370 -12.29 -9.94 8.38
C ASP A 370 -13.79 -10.02 8.07
N ALA A 371 -14.62 -9.40 8.91
CA ALA A 371 -16.04 -9.25 8.60
C ALA A 371 -16.20 -8.16 7.53
N ILE A 372 -16.65 -8.56 6.34
CA ILE A 372 -16.92 -7.63 5.23
C ILE A 372 -18.29 -6.99 5.45
N THR A 373 -18.35 -5.66 5.47
CA THR A 373 -19.63 -4.94 5.58
C THR A 373 -20.48 -5.13 4.32
N ARG A 374 -21.82 -4.99 4.44
CA ARG A 374 -22.71 -5.12 3.29
C ARG A 374 -22.41 -4.08 2.20
N ASP A 375 -22.04 -2.86 2.57
CA ASP A 375 -21.66 -1.80 1.63
C ASP A 375 -20.37 -2.14 0.88
N ALA A 376 -19.38 -2.70 1.58
CA ALA A 376 -18.15 -3.17 0.95
C ALA A 376 -18.40 -4.35 0.01
N ALA A 377 -19.21 -5.32 0.41
CA ALA A 377 -19.61 -6.45 -0.44
C ALA A 377 -20.35 -5.99 -1.71
N LYS A 378 -21.29 -5.06 -1.56
CA LYS A 378 -21.99 -4.42 -2.69
C LYS A 378 -21.04 -3.69 -3.64
N LYS A 379 -20.07 -2.95 -3.09
CA LYS A 379 -19.05 -2.25 -3.90
C LYS A 379 -18.19 -3.23 -4.69
N ILE A 380 -17.76 -4.32 -4.06
CA ILE A 380 -16.99 -5.39 -4.72
C ILE A 380 -17.82 -6.04 -5.84
N ARG A 381 -19.10 -6.30 -5.61
CA ARG A 381 -20.02 -6.82 -6.64
C ARG A 381 -20.08 -5.87 -7.85
N LEU A 382 -20.27 -4.58 -7.63
CA LEU A 382 -20.32 -3.59 -8.72
C LEU A 382 -19.02 -3.55 -9.54
N TYR A 383 -17.86 -3.66 -8.87
CA TYR A 383 -16.58 -3.75 -9.57
C TYR A 383 -16.44 -5.05 -10.36
N SER A 384 -16.90 -6.18 -9.81
CA SER A 384 -16.96 -7.47 -10.51
C SER A 384 -17.79 -7.40 -11.79
N GLU A 385 -19.01 -6.86 -11.71
CA GLU A 385 -19.90 -6.67 -12.86
C GLU A 385 -19.24 -5.81 -13.95
N GLU A 386 -18.57 -4.73 -13.56
CA GLU A 386 -17.87 -3.85 -14.50
C GLU A 386 -16.67 -4.55 -15.15
N ILE A 387 -15.89 -5.34 -14.39
CA ILE A 387 -14.79 -6.15 -14.93
C ILE A 387 -15.30 -7.16 -15.95
N LEU A 388 -16.33 -7.90 -15.61
CA LEU A 388 -16.91 -8.90 -16.51
C LEU A 388 -17.51 -8.27 -17.78
N ARG A 389 -18.07 -7.08 -17.66
CA ARG A 389 -18.59 -6.31 -18.80
C ARG A 389 -17.47 -5.84 -19.74
N ILE A 390 -16.30 -5.42 -19.20
CA ILE A 390 -15.18 -4.85 -19.97
C ILE A 390 -14.28 -5.95 -20.51
N HIS A 391 -13.92 -6.91 -19.69
CA HIS A 391 -12.87 -7.88 -19.97
C HIS A 391 -13.39 -9.28 -20.29
N GLY A 392 -14.67 -9.55 -20.00
CA GLY A 392 -15.20 -10.91 -20.01
C GLY A 392 -14.66 -11.77 -18.86
N PRO A 393 -15.19 -12.99 -18.69
CA PRO A 393 -14.75 -13.90 -17.64
C PRO A 393 -13.41 -14.55 -17.99
N LYS A 394 -12.33 -14.13 -17.36
CA LYS A 394 -10.98 -14.72 -17.53
C LYS A 394 -10.12 -14.46 -16.31
N ASN A 395 -9.16 -15.36 -16.04
CA ASN A 395 -8.14 -15.13 -15.05
C ASN A 395 -7.00 -14.27 -15.63
N PRO A 396 -6.80 -13.03 -15.15
CA PRO A 396 -5.66 -12.22 -15.58
C PRO A 396 -4.36 -12.63 -14.87
N VAL A 397 -4.45 -13.34 -13.74
CA VAL A 397 -3.29 -13.67 -12.90
C VAL A 397 -2.54 -14.85 -13.48
N VAL A 398 -1.27 -14.64 -13.77
CA VAL A 398 -0.37 -15.68 -14.28
C VAL A 398 0.47 -16.32 -13.17
N LEU A 399 0.67 -15.59 -12.07
CA LEU A 399 1.43 -16.10 -10.92
C LEU A 399 1.03 -15.34 -9.65
N THR A 400 0.80 -16.10 -8.59
CA THR A 400 0.64 -15.55 -7.23
C THR A 400 1.69 -16.20 -6.33
N ILE A 401 2.48 -15.39 -5.63
CA ILE A 401 3.49 -15.86 -4.67
C ILE A 401 3.20 -15.28 -3.30
N VAL A 402 3.21 -16.15 -2.30
CA VAL A 402 2.99 -15.80 -0.89
C VAL A 402 4.29 -16.01 -0.12
N ASN A 403 4.84 -14.94 0.42
CA ASN A 403 6.00 -15.00 1.32
C ASN A 403 5.61 -15.71 2.60
N ARG A 404 6.26 -16.82 2.89
CA ARG A 404 6.05 -17.57 4.11
C ARG A 404 6.99 -17.07 5.20
N THR A 405 6.40 -16.58 6.26
CA THR A 405 7.10 -16.24 7.50
C THR A 405 6.95 -17.37 8.50
N ASN A 406 7.83 -17.43 9.50
CA ASN A 406 7.78 -18.42 10.57
C ASN A 406 6.53 -18.31 11.47
N HIS A 407 5.77 -17.21 11.35
CA HIS A 407 4.60 -16.92 12.19
C HIS A 407 3.27 -17.20 11.50
N GLY A 408 3.28 -17.46 10.21
CA GLY A 408 2.09 -17.75 9.43
C GLY A 408 1.90 -19.25 9.13
N PRO A 409 0.76 -19.62 8.53
CA PRO A 409 0.47 -21.01 8.15
C PRO A 409 1.41 -21.49 7.03
N SER A 410 1.64 -22.81 6.99
CA SER A 410 2.29 -23.48 5.87
C SER A 410 1.45 -23.36 4.60
N GLU A 411 2.04 -23.67 3.43
CA GLU A 411 1.31 -23.64 2.15
C GLU A 411 0.09 -24.58 2.16
N SER A 412 0.25 -25.80 2.68
CA SER A 412 -0.84 -26.77 2.79
C SER A 412 -1.97 -26.28 3.70
N GLU A 413 -1.63 -25.63 4.81
CA GLU A 413 -2.62 -25.03 5.73
C GLU A 413 -3.33 -23.83 5.09
N MET A 414 -2.61 -22.98 4.33
CA MET A 414 -3.22 -21.89 3.58
C MET A 414 -4.25 -22.43 2.57
N ILE A 415 -3.86 -23.41 1.76
CA ILE A 415 -4.74 -24.06 0.79
C ILE A 415 -5.97 -24.66 1.49
N GLN A 416 -5.78 -25.35 2.60
CA GLN A 416 -6.88 -25.93 3.37
C GLN A 416 -7.85 -24.85 3.90
N LYS A 417 -7.33 -23.74 4.46
CA LYS A 417 -8.14 -22.63 4.94
C LYS A 417 -8.95 -21.99 3.81
N VAL A 418 -8.34 -21.79 2.64
CA VAL A 418 -9.03 -21.25 1.46
C VAL A 418 -10.14 -22.20 1.02
N LYS A 419 -9.88 -23.50 0.91
CA LYS A 419 -10.89 -24.51 0.54
C LYS A 419 -12.07 -24.54 1.51
N GLN A 420 -11.80 -24.41 2.80
CA GLN A 420 -12.85 -24.37 3.83
C GLN A 420 -13.71 -23.09 3.77
N ALA A 421 -13.12 -21.99 3.35
CA ALA A 421 -13.80 -20.71 3.27
C ALA A 421 -14.62 -20.53 1.98
N LEU A 422 -14.21 -21.18 0.88
CA LEU A 422 -14.88 -21.12 -0.40
C LEU A 422 -16.14 -22.03 -0.46
N PRO A 423 -17.06 -21.77 -1.39
CA PRO A 423 -18.12 -22.72 -1.70
C PRO A 423 -17.57 -24.12 -1.99
N PRO A 424 -18.31 -25.19 -1.62
CA PRO A 424 -17.83 -26.57 -1.77
C PRO A 424 -17.30 -26.87 -3.16
N ASN A 425 -16.14 -27.50 -3.25
CA ASN A 425 -15.46 -27.93 -4.47
C ASN A 425 -15.03 -26.82 -5.44
N LEU A 426 -15.31 -25.55 -5.16
CA LEU A 426 -14.99 -24.44 -6.07
C LEU A 426 -13.48 -24.33 -6.33
N TYR A 427 -12.64 -24.52 -5.30
CA TYR A 427 -11.20 -24.48 -5.43
C TYR A 427 -10.68 -25.57 -6.37
N GLU A 428 -11.13 -26.81 -6.18
CA GLU A 428 -10.74 -27.96 -7.01
C GLU A 428 -11.22 -27.84 -8.45
N MET A 429 -12.42 -27.34 -8.65
CA MET A 429 -12.99 -27.14 -10.00
C MET A 429 -12.21 -26.10 -10.82
N GLU A 430 -11.76 -25.03 -10.18
CA GLU A 430 -11.15 -23.91 -10.89
C GLU A 430 -9.63 -23.98 -10.94
N PHE A 431 -9.01 -24.49 -9.91
CA PHE A 431 -7.55 -24.60 -9.84
C PHE A 431 -7.05 -26.02 -10.07
N GLY A 432 -7.82 -27.05 -9.71
CA GLY A 432 -7.51 -28.46 -9.97
C GLY A 432 -6.09 -28.85 -9.52
N ASN A 433 -5.25 -29.24 -10.49
CA ASN A 433 -3.83 -29.54 -10.27
C ASN A 433 -2.96 -28.27 -10.27
N LYS A 434 -3.50 -27.11 -10.65
CA LYS A 434 -2.82 -25.82 -10.54
C LYS A 434 -3.17 -25.20 -9.19
N GLN A 435 -2.21 -24.55 -8.57
CA GLN A 435 -2.47 -23.84 -7.33
C GLN A 435 -2.91 -22.40 -7.63
N ALA A 436 -3.83 -21.86 -6.81
CA ALA A 436 -4.20 -20.46 -6.86
C ALA A 436 -3.02 -19.54 -6.48
N PHE A 437 -2.09 -20.06 -5.67
CA PHE A 437 -0.87 -19.39 -5.21
C PHE A 437 0.20 -20.42 -4.84
N TYR A 438 1.46 -19.95 -4.77
CA TYR A 438 2.61 -20.74 -4.30
C TYR A 438 3.20 -20.06 -3.07
N GLY A 439 3.47 -20.84 -2.03
CA GLY A 439 4.15 -20.39 -0.81
C GLY A 439 5.66 -20.66 -0.90
N THR A 440 6.48 -19.64 -0.60
CA THR A 440 7.94 -19.78 -0.49
C THR A 440 8.52 -18.77 0.48
N GLU A 441 9.80 -18.90 0.83
CA GLU A 441 10.47 -18.08 1.81
C GLU A 441 11.38 -17.03 1.17
N GLY A 442 11.11 -15.75 1.47
CA GLY A 442 11.97 -14.62 1.13
C GLY A 442 12.17 -14.36 -0.35
N ALA A 443 13.08 -13.42 -0.64
CA ALA A 443 13.35 -12.98 -2.00
C ALA A 443 13.94 -14.08 -2.89
N MET A 444 14.80 -14.95 -2.34
CA MET A 444 15.41 -16.05 -3.10
C MET A 444 14.34 -17.04 -3.58
N GLY A 445 13.45 -17.48 -2.70
CA GLY A 445 12.37 -18.39 -3.07
C GLY A 445 11.40 -17.79 -4.09
N MET A 446 11.04 -16.51 -3.93
CA MET A 446 10.23 -15.80 -4.91
C MET A 446 10.93 -15.69 -6.27
N ALA A 447 12.23 -15.38 -6.28
CA ALA A 447 13.02 -15.26 -7.51
C ALA A 447 13.07 -16.59 -8.28
N ILE A 448 13.23 -17.71 -7.58
CA ILE A 448 13.23 -19.05 -8.21
C ILE A 448 11.85 -19.36 -8.81
N LEU A 449 10.76 -19.05 -8.11
CA LEU A 449 9.41 -19.23 -8.66
C LEU A 449 9.14 -18.35 -9.88
N LEU A 450 9.63 -17.11 -9.87
CA LEU A 450 9.56 -16.19 -11.01
C LEU A 450 10.37 -16.74 -12.20
N ALA A 451 11.58 -17.24 -11.96
CA ALA A 451 12.41 -17.84 -13.00
C ALA A 451 11.80 -19.13 -13.58
N LYS A 452 11.24 -19.99 -12.73
CA LYS A 452 10.50 -21.18 -13.16
C LYS A 452 9.37 -20.84 -14.15
N ASN A 453 8.75 -19.67 -13.98
CA ASN A 453 7.68 -19.18 -14.84
C ASN A 453 8.21 -18.28 -15.99
N GLY A 454 9.53 -18.18 -16.18
CA GLY A 454 10.17 -17.46 -17.28
C GLY A 454 10.19 -15.94 -17.12
N PHE A 455 10.01 -15.42 -15.90
CA PHE A 455 10.02 -13.98 -15.62
C PHE A 455 11.40 -13.46 -15.18
N LEU A 456 12.29 -14.33 -14.72
CA LEU A 456 13.67 -14.02 -14.35
C LEU A 456 14.62 -15.06 -14.95
N ASP A 457 15.89 -14.68 -15.13
CA ASP A 457 16.97 -15.61 -15.47
C ASP A 457 17.90 -15.87 -14.25
N THR A 458 18.87 -16.75 -14.44
CA THR A 458 19.83 -17.13 -13.38
C THR A 458 20.67 -15.94 -12.92
N ASN A 459 21.10 -15.06 -13.83
CA ASN A 459 21.92 -13.90 -13.48
C ASN A 459 21.16 -12.91 -12.60
N GLN A 460 19.86 -12.72 -12.89
CA GLN A 460 18.98 -11.88 -12.09
C GLN A 460 18.76 -12.46 -10.69
N ILE A 461 18.64 -13.79 -10.59
CA ILE A 461 18.55 -14.43 -9.25
C ILE A 461 19.87 -14.24 -8.48
N LEU A 462 21.02 -14.37 -9.12
CA LEU A 462 22.32 -14.14 -8.47
C LEU A 462 22.47 -12.67 -8.01
N SER A 463 21.97 -11.71 -8.80
CA SER A 463 21.92 -10.29 -8.39
C SER A 463 21.07 -10.09 -7.13
N ILE A 464 19.91 -10.76 -7.05
CA ILE A 464 19.02 -10.71 -5.88
C ILE A 464 19.71 -11.32 -4.64
N ILE A 465 20.37 -12.47 -4.82
CA ILE A 465 21.13 -13.13 -3.74
C ILE A 465 22.27 -12.24 -3.26
N ALA A 466 23.02 -11.60 -4.16
CA ALA A 466 24.09 -10.67 -3.80
C ALA A 466 23.57 -9.49 -2.95
N GLY A 467 22.44 -8.91 -3.34
CA GLY A 467 21.78 -7.86 -2.55
C GLY A 467 21.30 -8.35 -1.18
N MET A 468 20.77 -9.57 -1.11
CA MET A 468 20.38 -10.22 0.14
C MET A 468 21.57 -10.38 1.08
N ILE A 469 22.69 -10.84 0.56
CA ILE A 469 23.96 -10.99 1.28
C ILE A 469 24.39 -9.66 1.88
N GLY A 470 24.46 -8.61 1.07
CA GLY A 470 24.92 -7.30 1.52
C GLY A 470 24.11 -6.73 2.68
N LYS A 471 22.81 -6.98 2.73
CA LYS A 471 21.92 -6.47 3.79
C LYS A 471 21.90 -7.33 5.05
N VAL A 472 21.93 -8.67 4.92
CA VAL A 472 21.81 -9.57 6.08
C VAL A 472 23.10 -9.64 6.88
N LEU A 473 24.23 -9.42 6.23
CA LEU A 473 25.52 -9.76 6.78
C LEU A 473 26.55 -8.61 6.69
N GLU A 474 26.07 -7.35 6.70
CA GLU A 474 26.97 -6.22 6.82
C GLU A 474 28.09 -6.53 7.84
N GLY A 475 29.33 -6.74 7.34
CA GLY A 475 30.51 -7.07 8.14
C GLY A 475 30.72 -8.55 8.49
N LYS A 476 29.90 -9.51 8.00
CA LYS A 476 30.15 -10.95 8.13
C LYS A 476 30.43 -11.56 6.77
N LEU A 477 31.50 -12.37 6.72
CA LEU A 477 31.76 -13.24 5.57
C LEU A 477 30.65 -14.30 5.51
N ILE A 478 29.99 -14.41 4.37
CA ILE A 478 29.08 -15.50 4.06
C ILE A 478 29.89 -16.54 3.33
N ASP A 479 29.87 -17.76 3.86
CA ASP A 479 30.43 -18.89 3.13
C ASP A 479 29.39 -19.50 2.17
N GLU A 480 29.89 -20.20 1.20
CA GLU A 480 29.14 -20.96 0.22
C GLU A 480 28.16 -21.94 0.91
N THR A 481 28.61 -22.61 1.96
CA THR A 481 27.85 -23.62 2.71
C THR A 481 26.55 -23.04 3.26
N PHE A 482 26.59 -21.81 3.78
CA PHE A 482 25.43 -21.12 4.31
C PHE A 482 24.39 -20.86 3.21
N LEU A 483 24.83 -20.34 2.05
CA LEU A 483 23.93 -20.04 0.93
C LEU A 483 23.32 -21.29 0.31
N ILE A 484 24.13 -22.33 0.13
CA ILE A 484 23.65 -23.61 -0.39
C ILE A 484 22.64 -24.23 0.56
N LYS A 485 22.91 -24.18 1.87
CA LYS A 485 21.95 -24.66 2.87
C LYS A 485 20.64 -23.87 2.81
N GLN A 486 20.68 -22.53 2.74
CA GLN A 486 19.46 -21.74 2.59
C GLN A 486 18.69 -22.12 1.33
N LEU A 487 19.40 -22.33 0.21
CA LEU A 487 18.78 -22.74 -1.05
C LEU A 487 18.15 -24.14 -0.95
N ASP A 488 18.76 -25.07 -0.19
CA ASP A 488 18.22 -26.40 0.06
C ASP A 488 17.01 -26.40 0.98
N ASP A 489 17.00 -25.53 1.97
CA ASP A 489 15.91 -25.40 2.95
C ASP A 489 14.66 -24.71 2.37
N LEU A 490 14.74 -24.07 1.18
CA LEU A 490 13.60 -23.42 0.55
C LEU A 490 12.51 -24.42 0.17
N THR A 491 11.27 -24.09 0.52
CA THR A 491 10.08 -24.78 0.04
C THR A 491 9.78 -24.35 -1.40
N LEU A 492 9.95 -25.25 -2.35
CA LEU A 492 9.70 -24.99 -3.77
C LEU A 492 8.94 -26.18 -4.40
N PRO A 493 8.14 -25.94 -5.45
CA PRO A 493 7.59 -27.02 -6.26
C PRO A 493 8.70 -27.90 -6.85
N LYS A 494 8.45 -29.21 -6.97
CA LYS A 494 9.43 -30.20 -7.49
C LYS A 494 9.98 -29.85 -8.87
N ASP A 495 9.20 -29.21 -9.71
CA ASP A 495 9.61 -28.78 -11.06
C ASP A 495 10.53 -27.52 -11.06
N ALA A 496 10.81 -26.96 -9.89
CA ALA A 496 11.83 -25.92 -9.72
C ALA A 496 13.23 -26.47 -9.37
N ASP A 497 13.37 -27.79 -9.20
CA ASP A 497 14.63 -28.41 -8.81
C ASP A 497 15.77 -28.19 -9.82
N GLY A 498 15.46 -28.10 -11.12
CA GLY A 498 16.44 -27.77 -12.15
C GLY A 498 17.08 -26.39 -11.96
N ILE A 499 16.29 -25.39 -11.60
CA ILE A 499 16.78 -24.02 -11.33
C ILE A 499 17.60 -24.01 -10.04
N ARG A 500 17.16 -24.74 -9.01
CA ARG A 500 17.91 -24.88 -7.76
C ARG A 500 19.30 -25.48 -8.01
N TYR A 501 19.40 -26.52 -8.86
CA TYR A 501 20.66 -27.13 -9.23
C TYR A 501 21.58 -26.15 -9.96
N GLN A 502 21.08 -25.44 -10.98
CA GLN A 502 21.85 -24.43 -11.72
C GLN A 502 22.37 -23.32 -10.80
N LEU A 503 21.57 -22.88 -9.84
CA LEU A 503 21.99 -21.88 -8.85
C LEU A 503 23.11 -22.39 -7.97
N LYS A 504 23.05 -23.66 -7.52
CA LYS A 504 24.13 -24.26 -6.73
C LYS A 504 25.44 -24.30 -7.51
N GLU A 505 25.43 -24.75 -8.77
CA GLU A 505 26.61 -24.74 -9.62
C GLU A 505 27.17 -23.32 -9.82
N SER A 506 26.28 -22.35 -10.05
CA SER A 506 26.69 -20.96 -10.23
C SER A 506 27.31 -20.37 -8.98
N LEU A 507 26.75 -20.67 -7.78
CA LEU A 507 27.29 -20.21 -6.50
C LEU A 507 28.67 -20.86 -6.23
N GLN A 508 28.82 -22.17 -6.44
CA GLN A 508 30.08 -22.88 -6.28
C GLN A 508 31.15 -22.30 -7.19
N THR A 509 30.82 -22.08 -8.48
CA THR A 509 31.75 -21.45 -9.42
C THR A 509 32.15 -20.03 -8.98
N ALA A 510 31.23 -19.25 -8.43
CA ALA A 510 31.51 -17.89 -7.97
C ALA A 510 32.41 -17.85 -6.72
N PHE A 511 32.39 -18.89 -5.88
CA PHE A 511 33.25 -19.00 -4.70
C PHE A 511 34.61 -19.61 -5.01
N ASP A 512 34.75 -20.40 -6.09
CA ASP A 512 36.01 -20.99 -6.54
C ASP A 512 36.90 -20.01 -7.32
N THR A 513 36.38 -18.87 -7.76
CA THR A 513 37.10 -17.81 -8.48
C THR A 513 37.51 -16.67 -7.56
#